data_380b7f8c01e11ee2b40967e174856124
#
_entry.id   380b7f8c01e11ee2b40967e174856124
#
_cell.length_a   1.000
_cell.length_b   1.000
_cell.length_c   1.000
_cell.angle_alpha   90.00
_cell.angle_beta   90.00
_cell.angle_gamma   90.00
#
_symmetry.space_group_name_H-M   'P 1'
#
loop_
_entity.id
_entity.type
_entity.pdbx_description
1 polymer ?
#
loop_
_entity_poly.entity_id
_entity_poly.type
_entity_poly.pdbx_seq_one_letter_code
_entity_poly.pdbx_strand_id
1 'polypeptide(L)'
;MDMSESTERREKARRRVLKRALIVFNRGHCSIRCQILNISEFGAQVMPSDILLCPSEFVLKPEVGDQRNCEVAWRKGTTIGVRFV
;
A
#
# COMPACT_ATOMS: atom_id res chain seq x y z
N MET A 1 -29.07 -0.87 -12.39
CA MET A 1 -28.60 -1.14 -12.49
C MET A 1 -27.78 -0.59 -12.57
N ASP A 2 -27.40 -0.09 -12.62
CA ASP A 2 -26.70 0.59 -12.77
C ASP A 2 -25.97 1.15 -11.73
N MET A 3 -26.24 1.01 -10.49
CA MET A 3 -25.44 1.36 -9.43
C MET A 3 -24.14 0.67 -9.41
N SER A 4 -24.11 -0.57 -9.82
CA SER A 4 -22.85 -1.28 -9.83
C SER A 4 -21.94 -0.75 -10.92
N GLU A 5 -22.49 -0.27 -12.01
CA GLU A 5 -21.66 0.33 -13.00
C GLU A 5 -21.01 1.59 -12.52
N SER A 6 -21.76 2.42 -11.82
CA SER A 6 -21.20 3.63 -11.26
C SER A 6 -20.10 3.35 -10.29
N THR A 7 -20.30 2.36 -9.45
CA THR A 7 -19.29 1.99 -8.48
C THR A 7 -18.03 1.52 -9.17
N GLU A 8 -18.19 0.73 -10.20
CA GLU A 8 -17.05 0.24 -10.94
C GLU A 8 -16.25 1.36 -11.57
N ARG A 9 -16.92 2.35 -12.11
CA ARG A 9 -16.22 3.45 -12.72
C ARG A 9 -15.45 4.26 -11.70
N ARG A 10 -16.01 4.45 -10.53
CA ARG A 10 -15.31 5.15 -9.49
C ARG A 10 -14.08 4.43 -9.04
N GLU A 11 -14.13 3.14 -9.02
CA GLU A 11 -13.02 2.35 -8.54
C GLU A 11 -11.91 2.20 -9.56
N LYS A 12 -12.13 2.62 -10.78
CA LYS A 12 -11.06 2.55 -11.77
C LYS A 12 -9.89 3.43 -11.42
N ALA A 13 -10.13 4.57 -10.82
CA ALA A 13 -9.05 5.46 -10.45
C ALA A 13 -8.27 4.92 -9.26
N ARG A 14 -8.93 4.19 -8.38
CA ARG A 14 -8.27 3.63 -7.22
C ARG A 14 -8.91 2.29 -6.93
N ARG A 15 -8.15 1.25 -7.08
CA ARG A 15 -8.66 -0.09 -6.92
C ARG A 15 -8.54 -0.51 -5.47
N ARG A 16 -9.63 -0.98 -4.92
CA ARG A 16 -9.62 -1.52 -3.57
C ARG A 16 -9.07 -2.94 -3.62
N VAL A 17 -8.06 -3.21 -2.83
CA VAL A 17 -7.48 -4.54 -2.75
C VAL A 17 -7.24 -4.87 -1.29
N LEU A 18 -7.15 -6.14 -0.98
CA LEU A 18 -6.77 -6.57 0.36
C LEU A 18 -5.68 -7.61 0.15
N LYS A 19 -4.50 -7.15 -0.14
CA LYS A 19 -3.38 -8.02 -0.47
C LYS A 19 -2.34 -7.98 0.62
N ARG A 20 -1.74 -9.11 0.86
CA ARG A 20 -0.63 -9.20 1.79
C ARG A 20 0.63 -8.73 1.10
N ALA A 21 1.48 -8.11 1.89
CA ALA A 21 2.73 -7.60 1.36
C ALA A 21 3.73 -7.48 2.50
N LEU A 22 4.97 -7.18 2.14
CA LEU A 22 6.02 -6.89 3.09
C LEU A 22 6.53 -5.49 2.84
N ILE A 23 6.79 -4.79 3.93
CA ILE A 23 7.53 -3.54 3.90
C ILE A 23 8.97 -3.90 4.21
N VAL A 24 9.85 -3.72 3.24
CA VAL A 24 11.24 -4.15 3.35
C VAL A 24 12.12 -2.92 3.39
N PHE A 25 13.04 -2.85 4.35
CA PHE A 25 13.89 -1.69 4.52
C PHE A 25 15.24 -2.12 5.06
N ASN A 26 16.10 -1.15 5.30
CA ASN A 26 17.44 -1.39 5.81
C ASN A 26 18.18 -2.37 4.91
N ARG A 27 18.15 -2.07 3.60
CA ARG A 27 18.83 -2.88 2.57
C ARG A 27 18.39 -4.33 2.58
N GLY A 28 17.12 -4.56 2.88
CA GLY A 28 16.57 -5.90 2.88
C GLY A 28 16.73 -6.66 4.17
N HIS A 29 17.37 -6.06 5.16
CA HIS A 29 17.62 -6.75 6.43
C HIS A 29 16.42 -6.75 7.36
N CYS A 30 15.47 -5.87 7.13
CA CYS A 30 14.28 -5.76 7.98
C CYS A 30 13.04 -5.84 7.14
N SER A 31 12.00 -6.45 7.69
CA SER A 31 10.72 -6.47 7.00
C SER A 31 9.60 -6.46 8.02
N ILE A 32 8.47 -5.90 7.61
CA ILE A 32 7.26 -5.83 8.41
C ILE A 32 6.13 -6.30 7.51
N ARG A 33 5.28 -7.15 8.05
CA ARG A 33 4.09 -7.57 7.31
C ARG A 33 3.13 -6.40 7.21
N CYS A 34 2.40 -6.35 6.12
CA CYS A 34 1.40 -5.32 5.94
C CYS A 34 0.32 -5.81 5.01
N GLN A 35 -0.73 -5.01 4.94
CA GLN A 35 -1.85 -5.30 4.07
C GLN A 35 -2.06 -4.07 3.19
N ILE A 36 -2.16 -4.29 1.88
CA ILE A 36 -2.45 -3.22 0.95
C ILE A 36 -3.96 -3.09 0.90
N LEU A 37 -4.47 -1.91 1.25
CA LEU A 37 -5.90 -1.66 1.31
C LEU A 37 -6.44 -1.19 -0.02
N ASN A 38 -5.68 -0.35 -0.71
CA ASN A 38 -6.02 0.06 -2.06
C ASN A 38 -4.76 0.54 -2.75
N ILE A 39 -4.82 0.61 -4.07
CA ILE A 39 -3.65 0.93 -4.87
C ILE A 39 -4.07 1.71 -6.11
N SER A 40 -3.21 2.61 -6.55
CA SER A 40 -3.38 3.34 -7.79
C SER A 40 -2.03 3.36 -8.50
N GLU A 41 -1.96 4.05 -9.63
CA GLU A 41 -0.70 4.20 -10.34
C GLU A 41 0.35 4.93 -9.54
N PHE A 42 -0.08 5.82 -8.65
CA PHE A 42 0.82 6.73 -7.99
C PHE A 42 1.17 6.32 -6.59
N GLY A 43 0.39 5.45 -5.98
CA GLY A 43 0.63 5.08 -4.61
C GLY A 43 -0.38 4.10 -4.09
N ALA A 44 -0.40 3.93 -2.77
CA ALA A 44 -1.24 2.95 -2.13
C ALA A 44 -1.54 3.37 -0.70
N GLN A 45 -2.59 2.78 -0.15
CA GLN A 45 -2.84 2.84 1.29
C GLN A 45 -2.49 1.48 1.86
N VAL A 46 -1.73 1.48 2.92
CA VAL A 46 -1.15 0.27 3.47
C VAL A 46 -1.34 0.28 4.97
N MET A 47 -1.63 -0.88 5.52
CA MET A 47 -1.75 -1.05 6.96
C MET A 47 -0.65 -1.96 7.46
N PRO A 48 0.42 -1.40 8.03
CA PRO A 48 1.50 -2.23 8.58
C PRO A 48 1.04 -2.97 9.82
N SER A 49 1.64 -4.12 10.09
CA SER A 49 1.35 -4.83 11.31
C SER A 49 1.81 -4.05 12.54
N ASP A 50 2.83 -3.20 12.36
CA ASP A 50 3.31 -2.35 13.44
C ASP A 50 3.74 -1.01 12.83
N ILE A 51 2.85 -0.04 12.95
CA ILE A 51 3.08 1.25 12.32
C ILE A 51 4.26 1.99 12.94
N LEU A 52 4.58 1.70 14.19
CA LEU A 52 5.67 2.37 14.86
C LEU A 52 7.03 1.96 14.32
N LEU A 53 7.10 0.77 13.73
CA LEU A 53 8.35 0.29 13.16
C LEU A 53 8.49 0.66 11.69
N CYS A 54 7.46 1.23 11.10
CA CYS A 54 7.47 1.49 9.67
C CYS A 54 8.30 2.74 9.34
N PRO A 55 9.34 2.62 8.52
CA PRO A 55 10.16 3.78 8.17
C PRO A 55 9.47 4.66 7.13
N SER A 56 10.08 5.81 6.85
CA SER A 56 9.52 6.75 5.89
C SER A 56 9.74 6.33 4.44
N GLU A 57 10.71 5.47 4.20
CA GLU A 57 11.01 4.98 2.86
C GLU A 57 11.26 3.50 2.94
N PHE A 58 10.74 2.77 1.98
CA PHE A 58 10.89 1.32 1.99
C PHE A 58 10.52 0.76 0.61
N VAL A 59 10.75 -0.53 0.46
CA VAL A 59 10.31 -1.25 -0.72
C VAL A 59 9.08 -2.04 -0.32
N LEU A 60 8.00 -1.86 -1.05
CA LEU A 60 6.78 -2.62 -0.82
C LEU A 60 6.85 -3.85 -1.71
N LYS A 61 6.78 -5.02 -1.10
CA LYS A 61 6.86 -6.29 -1.81
C LYS A 61 5.55 -7.04 -1.65
N PRO A 62 4.64 -6.93 -2.62
CA PRO A 62 3.39 -7.70 -2.57
C PRO A 62 3.68 -9.19 -2.71
N GLU A 63 2.78 -9.99 -2.15
CA GLU A 63 2.87 -11.43 -2.32
C GLU A 63 2.82 -11.79 -3.80
N VAL A 64 2.01 -11.08 -4.55
CA VAL A 64 1.87 -11.27 -5.99
C VAL A 64 1.96 -9.89 -6.62
N GLY A 65 2.85 -9.75 -7.59
CA GLY A 65 3.01 -8.48 -8.30
C GLY A 65 4.39 -7.90 -8.09
N ASP A 66 4.62 -6.76 -8.71
CA ASP A 66 5.93 -6.13 -8.72
C ASP A 66 6.18 -5.38 -7.43
N GLN A 67 7.42 -5.37 -7.00
CA GLN A 67 7.81 -4.55 -5.86
C GLN A 67 7.96 -3.10 -6.30
N ARG A 68 7.75 -2.19 -5.36
CA ARG A 68 7.78 -0.76 -5.64
C ARG A 68 8.51 -0.04 -4.53
N ASN A 69 9.30 0.94 -4.92
CA ASN A 69 9.91 1.84 -3.96
C ASN A 69 8.87 2.83 -3.50
N CYS A 70 8.77 3.03 -2.20
CA CYS A 70 7.71 3.82 -1.61
C CYS A 70 8.26 4.86 -0.65
N GLU A 71 7.54 5.97 -0.59
CA GLU A 71 7.81 7.04 0.34
C GLU A 71 6.51 7.32 1.08
N VAL A 72 6.57 7.39 2.40
CA VAL A 72 5.36 7.64 3.19
C VAL A 72 4.95 9.08 3.02
N ALA A 73 3.72 9.29 2.54
CA ALA A 73 3.16 10.62 2.36
C ALA A 73 2.40 11.07 3.60
N TRP A 74 1.75 10.15 4.29
CA TRP A 74 1.02 10.48 5.51
C TRP A 74 0.84 9.25 6.37
N ARG A 75 0.59 9.48 7.65
CA ARG A 75 0.29 8.41 8.61
C ARG A 75 -0.95 8.82 9.37
N LYS A 76 -1.86 7.88 9.55
CA LYS A 76 -3.08 8.16 10.29
C LYS A 76 -3.55 6.87 10.94
N GLY A 77 -3.57 6.83 12.28
CA GLY A 77 -3.96 5.62 13.00
C GLY A 77 -3.01 4.50 12.68
N THR A 78 -3.52 3.41 12.18
CA THR A 78 -2.71 2.25 11.82
C THR A 78 -2.45 2.17 10.32
N THR A 79 -2.81 3.20 9.58
CA THR A 79 -2.71 3.20 8.13
C THR A 79 -1.71 4.25 7.67
N ILE A 80 -1.02 3.96 6.58
CA ILE A 80 -0.15 4.94 5.94
C ILE A 80 -0.55 5.07 4.49
N GLY A 81 -0.32 6.27 3.95
CA GLY A 81 -0.43 6.48 2.53
C GLY A 81 0.97 6.62 1.97
N VAL A 82 1.26 5.89 0.90
CA VAL A 82 2.58 5.93 0.30
C VAL A 82 2.51 6.39 -1.13
N ARG A 83 3.58 6.99 -1.57
CA ARG A 83 3.77 7.43 -2.94
C ARG A 83 4.83 6.53 -3.54
N PHE A 84 4.59 6.06 -4.77
CA PHE A 84 5.59 5.28 -5.48
C PHE A 84 6.64 6.22 -6.05
N VAL A 85 7.89 5.89 -5.91
CA VAL A 85 9.00 6.74 -6.37
C VAL A 85 9.94 5.98 -7.28
#